data_b816a18a809bf30d33c2a02433db62b5
#
_entry.id   b816a18a809bf30d33c2a02433db62b5
#
_cell.length_a   1.000
_cell.length_b   1.000
_cell.length_c   1.000
_cell.angle_alpha   90.00
_cell.angle_beta   90.00
_cell.angle_gamma   90.00
#
_symmetry.space_group_name_H-M   'P 1'
#
loop_
_entity.id
_entity.type
_entity.pdbx_description
1 polymer ?
#
loop_
_entity_poly.entity_id
_entity_poly.type
_entity_poly.pdbx_seq_one_letter_code
_entity_poly.pdbx_strand_id
1 'polypeptide(L)'
;FIDLMIKKGALIGWYFLCLPVGKNPTTEFMPTPQQRLYLKMRRDYIRDTRPLLIIDFWNDAPFVRGCIAARQFIHINHRGDIEPCVFTHFASHNIKTSTLREALKSPFFKALKNRQPYDDNLYLPCTLIDHPYVIREVYEETHPYPTHEDAMKLIEDSKIRQDLDNYSREVKNLFQKVWEEDVSKGLWKFMREETRKKRAGEIEE
;
A
#
# COMPACT_ATOMS: atom_id res chain seq x y z
N PHE A 1 -10.45 -21.61 -8.24
CA PHE A 1 -10.79 -20.76 -7.08
C PHE A 1 -11.91 -19.77 -7.43
N ILE A 2 -11.78 -18.96 -8.46
CA ILE A 2 -12.80 -17.97 -8.91
C ILE A 2 -14.17 -18.64 -9.15
N ASP A 3 -14.20 -19.76 -9.88
CA ASP A 3 -15.44 -20.50 -10.13
C ASP A 3 -16.11 -21.00 -8.84
N LEU A 4 -15.29 -21.39 -7.85
CA LEU A 4 -15.81 -21.78 -6.53
C LEU A 4 -16.46 -20.59 -5.81
N MET A 5 -15.80 -19.40 -5.83
CA MET A 5 -16.38 -18.19 -5.25
C MET A 5 -17.73 -17.86 -5.87
N ILE A 6 -17.81 -17.85 -7.21
CA ILE A 6 -19.05 -17.60 -7.96
C ILE A 6 -20.12 -18.65 -7.60
N LYS A 7 -19.77 -19.94 -7.62
CA LYS A 7 -20.65 -21.04 -7.25
C LYS A 7 -21.21 -20.91 -5.82
N LYS A 8 -20.42 -20.34 -4.91
CA LYS A 8 -20.83 -20.07 -3.51
C LYS A 8 -21.60 -18.76 -3.35
N GLY A 9 -21.87 -18.02 -4.41
CA GLY A 9 -22.63 -16.78 -4.39
C GLY A 9 -21.84 -15.56 -3.96
N ALA A 10 -20.51 -15.62 -3.98
CA ALA A 10 -19.69 -14.45 -3.71
C ALA A 10 -19.84 -13.42 -4.84
N LEU A 11 -20.08 -12.16 -4.47
CA LEU A 11 -20.18 -11.04 -5.41
C LEU A 11 -18.89 -10.24 -5.46
N ILE A 12 -18.10 -10.27 -4.38
CA ILE A 12 -16.85 -9.52 -4.23
C ILE A 12 -15.75 -10.46 -3.74
N GLY A 13 -14.58 -10.35 -4.33
CA GLY A 13 -13.34 -10.97 -3.88
C GLY A 13 -12.25 -9.93 -3.65
N TRP A 14 -11.43 -10.10 -2.62
CA TRP A 14 -10.34 -9.19 -2.32
C TRP A 14 -9.01 -9.88 -2.49
N TYR A 15 -8.12 -9.26 -3.26
CA TYR A 15 -6.74 -9.69 -3.42
C TYR A 15 -5.82 -8.85 -2.55
N PHE A 16 -5.01 -9.55 -1.77
CA PHE A 16 -3.90 -8.98 -1.04
C PHE A 16 -2.61 -9.66 -1.49
N LEU A 17 -1.55 -8.88 -1.64
CA LEU A 17 -0.22 -9.43 -1.80
C LEU A 17 0.26 -9.96 -0.44
N CYS A 18 1.05 -11.02 -0.44
CA CYS A 18 1.79 -11.42 0.75
C CYS A 18 2.88 -10.40 1.03
N LEU A 19 2.90 -9.86 2.24
CA LEU A 19 3.87 -8.88 2.71
C LEU A 19 4.78 -9.49 3.77
N PRO A 20 6.04 -9.09 3.87
CA PRO A 20 6.97 -9.60 4.87
C PRO A 20 6.74 -8.94 6.23
N VAL A 21 5.56 -9.16 6.81
CA VAL A 21 5.14 -8.60 8.11
C VAL A 21 4.64 -9.69 9.04
N GLY A 22 4.51 -9.38 10.33
CA GLY A 22 4.08 -10.35 11.34
C GLY A 22 5.27 -11.12 11.95
N LYS A 23 5.01 -12.30 12.50
CA LYS A 23 6.03 -13.11 13.16
C LYS A 23 6.97 -13.78 12.15
N ASN A 24 8.28 -13.67 12.39
CA ASN A 24 9.32 -14.19 11.51
C ASN A 24 9.08 -13.76 10.03
N PRO A 25 9.05 -12.46 9.75
CA PRO A 25 8.79 -11.97 8.40
C PRO A 25 9.84 -12.48 7.41
N THR A 26 9.38 -12.91 6.23
CA THR A 26 10.25 -13.34 5.13
C THR A 26 9.76 -12.77 3.81
N THR A 27 10.68 -12.45 2.92
CA THR A 27 10.41 -12.00 1.54
C THR A 27 10.12 -13.14 0.58
N GLU A 28 10.36 -14.39 0.97
CA GLU A 28 10.22 -15.58 0.12
C GLU A 28 8.80 -15.83 -0.40
N PHE A 29 7.78 -15.41 0.36
CA PHE A 29 6.38 -15.57 -0.02
C PHE A 29 5.80 -14.38 -0.77
N MET A 30 6.59 -13.34 -0.99
CA MET A 30 6.14 -12.21 -1.80
C MET A 30 5.98 -12.67 -3.26
N PRO A 31 4.92 -12.25 -3.96
CA PRO A 31 4.82 -12.52 -5.38
C PRO A 31 5.95 -11.82 -6.13
N THR A 32 6.55 -12.48 -7.10
CA THR A 32 7.53 -11.83 -7.99
C THR A 32 6.86 -10.66 -8.75
N PRO A 33 7.64 -9.72 -9.29
CA PRO A 33 7.09 -8.64 -10.12
C PRO A 33 6.21 -9.15 -11.26
N GLN A 34 6.62 -10.25 -11.92
CA GLN A 34 5.88 -10.89 -13.00
C GLN A 34 4.57 -11.51 -12.53
N GLN A 35 4.57 -12.17 -11.36
CA GLN A 35 3.34 -12.70 -10.76
C GLN A 35 2.39 -11.58 -10.38
N ARG A 36 2.90 -10.45 -9.87
CA ARG A 36 2.09 -9.27 -9.56
C ARG A 36 1.45 -8.68 -10.81
N LEU A 37 2.19 -8.59 -11.92
CA LEU A 37 1.63 -8.18 -13.21
C LEU A 37 0.58 -9.17 -13.71
N TYR A 38 0.85 -10.47 -13.61
CA TYR A 38 -0.13 -11.51 -13.96
C TYR A 38 -1.43 -11.37 -13.14
N LEU A 39 -1.34 -11.09 -11.84
CA LEU A 39 -2.52 -10.84 -11.00
C LEU A 39 -3.34 -9.64 -11.50
N LYS A 40 -2.68 -8.54 -11.90
CA LYS A 40 -3.36 -7.39 -12.53
C LYS A 40 -4.15 -7.83 -13.77
N MET A 41 -3.50 -8.52 -14.69
CA MET A 41 -4.13 -9.00 -15.94
C MET A 41 -5.30 -9.95 -15.65
N ARG A 42 -5.14 -10.85 -14.67
CA ARG A 42 -6.20 -11.79 -14.26
C ARG A 42 -7.38 -11.09 -13.58
N ARG A 43 -7.13 -10.08 -12.76
CA ARG A 43 -8.17 -9.24 -12.18
C ARG A 43 -9.00 -8.57 -13.28
N ASP A 44 -8.35 -7.91 -14.24
CA ASP A 44 -9.01 -7.21 -15.34
C ASP A 44 -9.87 -8.20 -16.15
N TYR A 45 -9.30 -9.33 -16.56
CA TYR A 45 -10.04 -10.39 -17.26
C TYR A 45 -11.27 -10.89 -16.47
N ILE A 46 -11.13 -11.12 -15.16
CA ILE A 46 -12.25 -11.60 -14.33
C ILE A 46 -13.35 -10.55 -14.27
N ARG A 47 -13.03 -9.29 -14.09
CA ARG A 47 -14.00 -8.20 -14.06
C ARG A 47 -14.77 -8.06 -15.35
N ASP A 48 -14.11 -8.28 -16.48
CA ASP A 48 -14.73 -8.15 -17.81
C ASP A 48 -15.58 -9.37 -18.19
N THR A 49 -15.27 -10.54 -17.67
CA THR A 49 -15.85 -11.81 -18.17
C THR A 49 -16.64 -12.63 -17.16
N ARG A 50 -16.57 -12.26 -15.87
CA ARG A 50 -17.16 -13.06 -14.78
C ARG A 50 -18.04 -12.19 -13.86
N PRO A 51 -19.12 -12.74 -13.28
CA PRO A 51 -19.99 -12.03 -12.34
C PRO A 51 -19.35 -11.97 -10.93
N LEU A 52 -18.11 -11.49 -10.84
CA LEU A 52 -17.36 -11.37 -9.59
C LEU A 52 -16.47 -10.11 -9.65
N LEU A 53 -16.74 -9.16 -8.78
CA LEU A 53 -15.88 -7.99 -8.62
C LEU A 53 -14.66 -8.37 -7.77
N ILE A 54 -13.48 -8.39 -8.38
CA ILE A 54 -12.21 -8.52 -7.66
C ILE A 54 -11.69 -7.14 -7.31
N ILE A 55 -11.45 -6.89 -6.03
CA ILE A 55 -10.75 -5.71 -5.53
C ILE A 55 -9.29 -6.07 -5.30
N ASP A 56 -8.40 -5.30 -5.90
CA ASP A 56 -6.95 -5.46 -5.82
C ASP A 56 -6.34 -4.17 -5.27
N PHE A 57 -5.93 -4.17 -4.02
CA PHE A 57 -5.49 -2.97 -3.31
C PHE A 57 -4.31 -2.26 -3.96
N TRP A 58 -3.46 -2.96 -4.70
CA TRP A 58 -2.33 -2.35 -5.39
C TRP A 58 -2.72 -1.78 -6.76
N ASN A 59 -3.37 -2.60 -7.57
CA ASN A 59 -3.70 -2.19 -8.93
C ASN A 59 -4.96 -1.31 -9.01
N ASP A 60 -5.75 -1.24 -7.93
CA ASP A 60 -6.86 -0.31 -7.78
C ASP A 60 -6.48 1.00 -7.07
N ALA A 61 -5.24 1.11 -6.62
CA ALA A 61 -4.76 2.30 -5.94
C ALA A 61 -4.95 3.61 -6.75
N PRO A 62 -4.92 3.63 -8.10
CA PRO A 62 -5.28 4.82 -8.84
C PRO A 62 -6.67 5.39 -8.52
N PHE A 63 -7.68 4.56 -8.23
CA PHE A 63 -9.03 5.04 -7.86
C PHE A 63 -9.07 5.86 -6.57
N VAL A 64 -8.09 5.62 -5.68
CA VAL A 64 -7.96 6.30 -4.39
C VAL A 64 -6.69 7.15 -4.31
N ARG A 65 -6.04 7.41 -5.45
CA ARG A 65 -4.82 8.25 -5.58
C ARG A 65 -3.63 7.71 -4.78
N GLY A 66 -3.37 6.43 -4.90
CA GLY A 66 -2.26 5.76 -4.25
C GLY A 66 -2.60 5.19 -2.88
N CYS A 67 -1.63 5.19 -1.97
CA CYS A 67 -1.82 4.64 -0.63
C CYS A 67 -2.88 5.39 0.17
N ILE A 68 -3.74 4.65 0.88
CA ILE A 68 -4.76 5.21 1.78
C ILE A 68 -4.36 5.17 3.26
N ALA A 69 -3.24 4.52 3.60
CA ALA A 69 -2.73 4.42 4.96
C ALA A 69 -2.50 5.81 5.59
N ALA A 70 -2.90 5.99 6.83
CA ALA A 70 -2.84 7.26 7.56
C ALA A 70 -3.66 8.42 6.96
N ARG A 71 -4.22 8.26 5.77
CA ARG A 71 -4.99 9.29 5.04
C ARG A 71 -6.50 9.03 5.04
N GLN A 72 -6.92 7.86 4.59
CA GLN A 72 -8.33 7.45 4.48
C GLN A 72 -8.59 6.11 5.18
N PHE A 73 -7.55 5.49 5.69
CA PHE A 73 -7.59 4.22 6.39
C PHE A 73 -6.66 4.25 7.61
N ILE A 74 -7.12 3.63 8.68
CA ILE A 74 -6.35 3.34 9.90
C ILE A 74 -6.68 1.93 10.35
N HIS A 75 -5.83 1.36 11.18
CA HIS A 75 -6.07 0.11 11.87
C HIS A 75 -5.93 0.31 13.39
N ILE A 76 -6.82 -0.27 14.16
CA ILE A 76 -6.68 -0.36 15.62
C ILE A 76 -6.53 -1.83 15.95
N ASN A 77 -5.36 -2.21 16.47
CA ASN A 77 -5.09 -3.61 16.79
C ASN A 77 -5.77 -4.03 18.11
N HIS A 78 -5.67 -5.31 18.45
CA HIS A 78 -6.30 -5.89 19.66
C HIS A 78 -5.78 -5.30 20.98
N ARG A 79 -4.63 -4.63 20.98
CA ARG A 79 -4.07 -3.94 22.15
C ARG A 79 -4.52 -2.48 22.22
N GLY A 80 -5.15 -1.98 21.18
CA GLY A 80 -5.61 -0.60 21.05
C GLY A 80 -4.60 0.35 20.41
N ASP A 81 -3.48 -0.16 19.86
CA ASP A 81 -2.52 0.67 19.16
C ASP A 81 -3.11 1.15 17.84
N ILE A 82 -2.94 2.44 17.53
CA ILE A 82 -3.48 3.08 16.33
C ILE A 82 -2.39 3.07 15.25
N GLU A 83 -2.56 2.21 14.27
CA GLU A 83 -1.63 1.94 13.18
C GLU A 83 -2.10 2.61 11.88
N PRO A 84 -1.20 3.06 11.00
CA PRO A 84 -1.58 3.68 9.72
C PRO A 84 -2.33 2.72 8.77
N CYS A 85 -2.03 1.43 8.88
CA CYS A 85 -2.54 0.37 8.02
C CYS A 85 -2.39 -0.98 8.73
N VAL A 86 -3.20 -1.95 8.38
CA VAL A 86 -3.17 -3.32 8.93
C VAL A 86 -1.82 -4.04 8.75
N PHE A 87 -0.98 -3.57 7.83
CA PHE A 87 0.34 -4.14 7.55
C PHE A 87 1.49 -3.34 8.16
N THR A 88 1.24 -2.10 8.60
CA THR A 88 2.26 -1.23 9.19
C THR A 88 2.20 -1.35 10.71
N HIS A 89 2.99 -2.27 11.25
CA HIS A 89 3.00 -2.59 12.69
C HIS A 89 3.82 -1.58 13.50
N PHE A 90 3.49 -0.29 13.34
CA PHE A 90 4.04 0.84 14.10
C PHE A 90 2.92 1.77 14.53
N ALA A 91 3.03 2.31 15.72
CA ALA A 91 2.09 3.29 16.24
C ALA A 91 2.81 4.39 17.05
N SER A 92 2.17 5.54 17.19
CA SER A 92 2.58 6.60 18.10
C SER A 92 1.57 6.85 19.22
N HIS A 93 0.37 6.27 19.10
CA HIS A 93 -0.75 6.46 20.02
C HIS A 93 -1.52 5.16 20.23
N ASN A 94 -2.17 5.06 21.41
CA ASN A 94 -3.04 3.95 21.75
C ASN A 94 -4.42 4.50 22.17
N ILE A 95 -5.51 3.91 21.69
CA ILE A 95 -6.88 4.38 21.93
C ILE A 95 -7.30 4.36 23.40
N LYS A 96 -6.58 3.61 24.24
CA LYS A 96 -6.83 3.55 25.70
C LYS A 96 -6.31 4.79 26.44
N THR A 97 -5.33 5.50 25.86
CA THR A 97 -4.61 6.60 26.50
C THR A 97 -4.67 7.91 25.72
N SER A 98 -5.14 7.86 24.47
CA SER A 98 -5.24 9.03 23.60
C SER A 98 -6.48 8.93 22.69
N THR A 99 -6.86 10.07 22.13
CA THR A 99 -7.97 10.12 21.17
C THR A 99 -7.49 9.77 19.76
N LEU A 100 -8.41 9.28 18.94
CA LEU A 100 -8.16 9.08 17.52
C LEU A 100 -7.69 10.37 16.81
N ARG A 101 -8.26 11.52 17.21
CA ARG A 101 -7.89 12.84 16.67
C ARG A 101 -6.43 13.19 16.94
N GLU A 102 -5.91 12.86 18.10
CA GLU A 102 -4.50 13.08 18.45
C GLU A 102 -3.59 12.18 17.60
N ALA A 103 -3.94 10.90 17.49
CA ALA A 103 -3.22 9.97 16.64
C ALA A 103 -3.12 10.44 15.17
N LEU A 104 -4.24 10.86 14.58
CA LEU A 104 -4.30 11.36 13.20
C LEU A 104 -3.51 12.66 12.98
N LYS A 105 -3.28 13.43 14.05
CA LYS A 105 -2.47 14.67 14.04
C LYS A 105 -1.02 14.44 14.44
N SER A 106 -0.63 13.22 14.81
CA SER A 106 0.72 12.91 15.24
C SER A 106 1.76 13.18 14.14
N PRO A 107 3.03 13.43 14.49
CA PRO A 107 4.11 13.53 13.52
C PRO A 107 4.20 12.31 12.62
N PHE A 108 4.04 11.10 13.17
CA PHE A 108 4.08 9.84 12.42
C PHE A 108 3.03 9.76 11.31
N PHE A 109 1.75 10.02 11.62
CA PHE A 109 0.68 10.01 10.63
C PHE A 109 0.84 11.12 9.60
N LYS A 110 1.23 12.33 10.03
CA LYS A 110 1.51 13.45 9.12
C LYS A 110 2.68 13.16 8.18
N ALA A 111 3.77 12.58 8.68
CA ALA A 111 4.92 12.26 7.86
C ALA A 111 4.58 11.27 6.73
N LEU A 112 3.75 10.25 7.02
CA LEU A 112 3.25 9.32 6.00
C LEU A 112 2.31 10.01 5.02
N LYS A 113 1.32 10.74 5.53
CA LYS A 113 0.30 11.42 4.71
C LYS A 113 0.93 12.44 3.76
N ASN A 114 1.85 13.28 4.24
CA ASN A 114 2.42 14.38 3.47
C ASN A 114 3.35 13.90 2.33
N ARG A 115 3.81 12.66 2.39
CA ARG A 115 4.62 12.04 1.32
C ARG A 115 3.79 11.37 0.24
N GLN A 116 2.46 11.22 0.44
CA GLN A 116 1.56 10.58 -0.53
C GLN A 116 1.14 11.55 -1.63
N PRO A 117 1.00 11.07 -2.89
CA PRO A 117 1.40 9.74 -3.35
C PRO A 117 2.92 9.61 -3.39
N TYR A 118 3.45 8.42 -3.10
CA TYR A 118 4.88 8.16 -3.04
C TYR A 118 5.56 8.13 -4.42
N ASP A 119 4.78 7.92 -5.48
CA ASP A 119 5.23 7.89 -6.88
C ASP A 119 4.11 8.45 -7.79
N ASP A 120 4.48 8.91 -8.99
CA ASP A 120 3.51 9.28 -10.04
C ASP A 120 2.85 8.04 -10.65
N ASN A 121 3.51 6.89 -10.57
CA ASN A 121 2.94 5.61 -10.92
C ASN A 121 2.10 5.07 -9.75
N LEU A 122 0.80 5.28 -9.81
CA LEU A 122 -0.11 4.91 -8.74
C LEU A 122 -0.34 3.39 -8.59
N TYR A 123 0.24 2.55 -9.47
CA TYR A 123 0.31 1.10 -9.25
C TYR A 123 1.37 0.70 -8.22
N LEU A 124 2.13 1.67 -7.71
CA LEU A 124 3.17 1.49 -6.69
C LEU A 124 2.77 2.24 -5.40
N PRO A 125 1.68 1.83 -4.71
CA PRO A 125 1.17 2.62 -3.60
C PRO A 125 1.86 2.36 -2.25
N CYS A 126 2.50 1.20 -2.07
CA CYS A 126 2.81 0.68 -0.74
C CYS A 126 4.16 1.16 -0.20
N THR A 127 4.14 1.78 0.97
CA THR A 127 5.37 2.19 1.67
C THR A 127 6.20 1.03 2.24
N LEU A 128 5.68 -0.19 2.26
CA LEU A 128 6.42 -1.35 2.78
C LEU A 128 7.20 -2.09 1.68
N ILE A 129 6.63 -2.22 0.48
CA ILE A 129 7.20 -3.04 -0.59
C ILE A 129 7.49 -2.28 -1.88
N ASP A 130 6.76 -1.18 -2.17
CA ASP A 130 7.01 -0.37 -3.37
C ASP A 130 7.99 0.78 -3.08
N HIS A 131 7.94 1.35 -1.87
CA HIS A 131 8.78 2.46 -1.42
C HIS A 131 9.33 2.20 -0.02
N PRO A 132 10.08 1.10 0.22
CA PRO A 132 10.50 0.71 1.58
C PRO A 132 11.42 1.73 2.26
N TYR A 133 12.04 2.63 1.51
CA TYR A 133 12.79 3.75 2.06
C TYR A 133 11.90 4.74 2.81
N VAL A 134 10.63 4.94 2.37
CA VAL A 134 9.71 5.90 3.00
C VAL A 134 9.41 5.54 4.45
N ILE A 135 9.05 4.28 4.73
CA ILE A 135 8.76 3.88 6.11
C ILE A 135 10.00 3.97 6.99
N ARG A 136 11.19 3.72 6.44
CA ARG A 136 12.46 3.86 7.16
C ARG A 136 12.76 5.31 7.51
N GLU A 137 12.63 6.23 6.54
CA GLU A 137 12.80 7.68 6.78
C GLU A 137 11.78 8.21 7.80
N VAL A 138 10.50 7.81 7.67
CA VAL A 138 9.46 8.20 8.61
C VAL A 138 9.72 7.65 10.01
N TYR A 139 10.25 6.42 10.12
CA TYR A 139 10.66 5.85 11.39
C TYR A 139 11.78 6.67 12.05
N GLU A 140 12.83 7.00 11.30
CA GLU A 140 13.96 7.83 11.79
C GLU A 140 13.52 9.24 12.19
N GLU A 141 12.55 9.82 11.50
CA GLU A 141 12.04 11.16 11.75
C GLU A 141 11.12 11.23 12.99
N THR A 142 10.29 10.19 13.19
CA THR A 142 9.15 10.28 14.12
C THR A 142 9.17 9.27 15.25
N HIS A 143 10.08 8.31 15.22
CA HIS A 143 10.30 7.29 16.26
C HIS A 143 9.01 6.62 16.77
N PRO A 144 8.14 6.09 15.91
CA PRO A 144 6.96 5.35 16.36
C PRO A 144 7.39 4.05 17.05
N TYR A 145 6.62 3.58 18.02
CA TYR A 145 6.93 2.31 18.65
C TYR A 145 6.41 1.12 17.84
N PRO A 146 7.12 -0.04 17.85
CA PRO A 146 6.66 -1.25 17.19
C PRO A 146 5.47 -1.86 17.94
N THR A 147 4.47 -2.29 17.19
CA THR A 147 3.25 -2.91 17.72
C THR A 147 3.27 -4.44 17.61
N HIS A 148 4.30 -5.00 17.04
CA HIS A 148 4.57 -6.42 16.90
C HIS A 148 6.03 -6.71 17.21
N GLU A 149 6.35 -7.89 17.79
CA GLU A 149 7.70 -8.27 18.22
C GLU A 149 8.77 -8.20 17.11
N ASP A 150 8.37 -8.53 15.87
CA ASP A 150 9.27 -8.55 14.72
C ASP A 150 9.11 -7.35 13.78
N ALA A 151 8.34 -6.32 14.16
CA ALA A 151 8.11 -5.15 13.31
C ALA A 151 9.41 -4.43 12.92
N MET A 152 10.38 -4.39 13.84
CA MET A 152 11.68 -3.75 13.63
C MET A 152 12.52 -4.42 12.54
N LYS A 153 12.25 -5.68 12.18
CA LYS A 153 12.97 -6.36 11.09
C LYS A 153 12.83 -5.65 9.74
N LEU A 154 11.71 -4.97 9.49
CA LEU A 154 11.55 -4.13 8.28
C LEU A 154 12.52 -2.94 8.24
N ILE A 155 12.94 -2.48 9.41
CA ILE A 155 13.80 -1.29 9.59
C ILE A 155 15.27 -1.70 9.72
N GLU A 156 15.58 -2.76 10.49
CA GLU A 156 16.92 -3.09 10.95
C GLU A 156 17.56 -4.29 10.24
N ASP A 157 16.77 -5.29 9.83
CA ASP A 157 17.30 -6.51 9.20
C ASP A 157 17.88 -6.22 7.81
N SER A 158 19.19 -6.38 7.66
CA SER A 158 19.92 -6.04 6.44
C SER A 158 19.46 -6.86 5.22
N LYS A 159 19.10 -8.16 5.45
CA LYS A 159 18.63 -9.02 4.36
C LYS A 159 17.24 -8.60 3.88
N ILE A 160 16.30 -8.41 4.80
CA ILE A 160 14.93 -7.97 4.47
C ILE A 160 14.99 -6.60 3.77
N ARG A 161 15.81 -5.67 4.25
CA ARG A 161 15.99 -4.36 3.61
C ARG A 161 16.50 -4.48 2.18
N GLN A 162 17.54 -5.27 1.96
CA GLN A 162 18.12 -5.47 0.63
C GLN A 162 17.12 -6.13 -0.32
N ASP A 163 16.42 -7.16 0.14
CA ASP A 163 15.42 -7.87 -0.64
C ASP A 163 14.28 -6.91 -1.06
N LEU A 164 13.78 -6.09 -0.12
CA LEU A 164 12.74 -5.10 -0.41
C LEU A 164 13.19 -3.99 -1.36
N ASP A 165 14.42 -3.50 -1.21
CA ASP A 165 14.98 -2.49 -2.11
C ASP A 165 15.17 -3.03 -3.53
N ASN A 166 15.59 -4.28 -3.68
CA ASN A 166 15.68 -4.97 -4.96
C ASN A 166 14.28 -5.17 -5.57
N TYR A 167 13.35 -5.70 -4.79
CA TYR A 167 11.96 -5.91 -5.21
C TYR A 167 11.31 -4.60 -5.69
N SER A 168 11.41 -3.54 -4.91
CA SER A 168 10.90 -2.21 -5.25
C SER A 168 11.42 -1.74 -6.61
N ARG A 169 12.72 -1.88 -6.84
CA ARG A 169 13.36 -1.49 -8.11
C ARG A 169 12.85 -2.31 -9.30
N GLU A 170 12.74 -3.63 -9.15
CA GLU A 170 12.27 -4.52 -10.20
C GLU A 170 10.80 -4.27 -10.53
N VAL A 171 9.95 -4.13 -9.51
CA VAL A 171 8.53 -3.81 -9.69
C VAL A 171 8.37 -2.44 -10.36
N LYS A 172 9.14 -1.44 -9.94
CA LYS A 172 9.10 -0.11 -10.55
C LYS A 172 9.45 -0.16 -12.03
N ASN A 173 10.52 -0.86 -12.40
CA ASN A 173 10.93 -1.01 -13.79
C ASN A 173 9.86 -1.69 -14.65
N LEU A 174 9.21 -2.72 -14.13
CA LEU A 174 8.16 -3.45 -14.86
C LEU A 174 6.87 -2.63 -14.94
N PHE A 175 6.39 -2.09 -13.83
CA PHE A 175 5.11 -1.40 -13.77
C PHE A 175 5.14 0.01 -14.35
N GLN A 176 6.31 0.62 -14.52
CA GLN A 176 6.44 1.91 -15.19
C GLN A 176 5.90 1.84 -16.62
N LYS A 177 6.29 0.82 -17.38
CA LYS A 177 5.81 0.59 -18.75
C LYS A 177 4.30 0.34 -18.79
N VAL A 178 3.80 -0.45 -17.87
CA VAL A 178 2.35 -0.75 -17.75
C VAL A 178 1.56 0.52 -17.44
N TRP A 179 2.06 1.35 -16.54
CA TRP A 179 1.46 2.62 -16.19
C TRP A 179 1.40 3.58 -17.37
N GLU A 180 2.51 3.76 -18.07
CA GLU A 180 2.60 4.61 -19.24
C GLU A 180 1.66 4.14 -20.35
N GLU A 181 1.55 2.84 -20.58
CA GLU A 181 0.64 2.25 -21.55
C GLU A 181 -0.82 2.52 -21.17
N ASP A 182 -1.23 2.23 -19.92
CA ASP A 182 -2.59 2.44 -19.44
C ASP A 182 -2.98 3.93 -19.49
N VAL A 183 -2.06 4.82 -19.15
CA VAL A 183 -2.27 6.28 -19.26
C VAL A 183 -2.37 6.72 -20.72
N SER A 184 -1.57 6.17 -21.63
CA SER A 184 -1.64 6.50 -23.07
C SER A 184 -2.97 6.07 -23.69
N LYS A 185 -3.59 5.00 -23.19
CA LYS A 185 -4.95 4.54 -23.54
C LYS A 185 -6.06 5.40 -22.92
N GLY A 186 -5.70 6.46 -22.19
CA GLY A 186 -6.66 7.35 -21.52
C GLY A 186 -7.13 6.89 -20.14
N LEU A 187 -6.64 5.76 -19.65
CA LEU A 187 -6.88 5.35 -18.27
C LEU A 187 -6.22 6.34 -17.30
N TRP A 188 -6.88 6.64 -16.21
CA TRP A 188 -6.37 7.48 -15.12
C TRP A 188 -6.03 8.95 -15.52
N LYS A 189 -6.42 9.42 -16.70
CA LYS A 189 -6.10 10.78 -17.18
C LYS A 189 -6.56 11.85 -16.19
N PHE A 190 -7.81 11.78 -15.75
CA PHE A 190 -8.39 12.72 -14.78
C PHE A 190 -7.63 12.74 -13.44
N MET A 191 -7.11 11.59 -13.00
CA MET A 191 -6.38 11.47 -11.73
C MET A 191 -4.99 12.11 -11.80
N ARG A 192 -4.32 12.01 -12.95
CA ARG A 192 -3.03 12.68 -13.16
C ARG A 192 -3.18 14.20 -13.14
N GLU A 193 -4.18 14.73 -13.79
CA GLU A 193 -4.44 16.18 -13.81
C GLU A 193 -4.72 16.71 -12.39
N GLU A 194 -5.51 15.99 -11.62
CA GLU A 194 -5.83 16.39 -10.25
C GLU A 194 -4.62 16.27 -9.31
N THR A 195 -3.83 15.19 -9.42
CA THR A 195 -2.58 15.05 -8.67
C THR A 195 -1.61 16.18 -9.00
N ARG A 196 -1.48 16.53 -10.29
CA ARG A 196 -0.65 17.66 -10.74
C ARG A 196 -1.12 18.99 -10.15
N LYS A 197 -2.43 19.24 -10.17
CA LYS A 197 -3.01 20.47 -9.61
C LYS A 197 -2.78 20.59 -8.10
N LYS A 198 -2.92 19.48 -7.36
CA LYS A 198 -2.59 19.45 -5.93
C LYS A 198 -1.12 19.74 -5.64
N ARG A 199 -0.19 19.14 -6.39
CA ARG A 199 1.24 19.41 -6.26
C ARG A 199 1.60 20.84 -6.63
N ALA A 200 0.87 21.46 -7.56
CA ALA A 200 1.02 22.87 -7.94
C ALA A 200 0.35 23.83 -6.94
N GLY A 201 -0.37 23.35 -5.93
CA GLY A 201 -1.13 24.19 -4.99
C GLY A 201 -2.37 24.86 -5.62
N GLU A 202 -2.83 24.35 -6.75
CA GLU A 202 -3.97 24.92 -7.49
C GLU A 202 -5.33 24.44 -6.91
N ILE A 203 -5.35 23.38 -6.11
CA ILE A 203 -6.53 22.86 -5.41
C ILE A 203 -6.15 22.43 -3.99
N GLU A 204 -7.03 22.71 -3.02
CA GLU A 204 -6.91 22.25 -1.64
C GLU A 204 -7.29 20.75 -1.49
N GLU A 205 -6.84 20.15 -0.38
CA GLU A 205 -7.15 18.75 -0.03
C GLU A 205 -8.63 18.49 0.30
#